data_be3efa65fa91d0da508308f5d1569d5d
#
_entry.id   be3efa65fa91d0da508308f5d1569d5d
#
_cell.length_a   1.000
_cell.length_b   1.000
_cell.length_c   1.000
_cell.angle_alpha   90.00
_cell.angle_beta   90.00
_cell.angle_gamma   90.00
#
_symmetry.space_group_name_H-M   'P 1'
#
loop_
_entity.id
_entity.type
_entity.pdbx_description
1 polymer ?
#
loop_
_entity_poly.entity_id
_entity_poly.type
_entity_poly.pdbx_seq_one_letter_code
_entity_poly.pdbx_strand_id
1 'polypeptide(L)'
;MATWNSRGLRGSTLEEFINHTNTRYSEMGLALIQKIPTPITPVRIDKEHRHITLAYFDKISTVDYIGAVQGIPVCFDAKECNADTFPLQNVHEHQIHFMEKFEQQGGISFLLIYFTAREELYYMQYRQIRRFWDRAEDGGRKSFRL
;
A
#
# COMPACT_ATOMS: atom_id res chain seq x y z
N MET A 1 17.04 -20.89 4.13
CA MET A 1 15.83 -20.17 3.67
C MET A 1 15.67 -18.90 4.48
N ALA A 2 15.69 -17.77 3.82
CA ALA A 2 15.40 -16.53 4.51
C ALA A 2 13.94 -16.58 4.92
N THR A 3 13.69 -16.86 6.17
CA THR A 3 12.35 -16.85 6.69
C THR A 3 11.86 -15.43 6.80
N TRP A 4 10.57 -15.24 6.80
CA TRP A 4 9.94 -13.98 7.16
C TRP A 4 10.62 -13.37 8.38
N ASN A 5 10.98 -14.20 9.34
CA ASN A 5 11.56 -13.78 10.61
C ASN A 5 12.95 -13.18 10.51
N SER A 6 13.75 -13.58 9.54
CA SER A 6 15.09 -13.02 9.41
C SER A 6 15.13 -11.62 8.83
N ARG A 7 14.07 -11.26 8.12
CA ARG A 7 13.86 -9.92 7.58
C ARG A 7 12.62 -9.27 8.13
N GLY A 8 11.92 -9.98 8.96
CA GLY A 8 10.51 -9.90 9.23
C GLY A 8 9.96 -8.59 9.67
N LEU A 9 10.69 -7.63 9.64
CA LEU A 9 10.24 -6.38 10.19
C LEU A 9 10.36 -5.26 9.20
N ARG A 10 10.54 -5.62 7.95
CA ARG A 10 10.75 -4.62 6.91
C ARG A 10 9.61 -4.67 5.91
N GLY A 11 9.10 -3.51 5.55
CA GLY A 11 8.08 -3.37 4.52
C GLY A 11 8.43 -4.08 3.22
N SER A 12 9.74 -4.19 2.91
CA SER A 12 10.21 -4.89 1.73
C SER A 12 9.82 -6.36 1.69
N THR A 13 9.68 -7.04 2.82
CA THR A 13 9.31 -8.46 2.86
C THR A 13 7.84 -8.67 2.49
N LEU A 14 6.95 -7.87 3.03
CA LEU A 14 5.54 -7.89 2.65
C LEU A 14 5.38 -7.51 1.18
N GLU A 15 6.08 -6.49 0.75
CA GLU A 15 6.05 -6.01 -0.62
C GLU A 15 6.54 -7.10 -1.59
N GLU A 16 7.62 -7.80 -1.29
CA GLU A 16 8.11 -8.91 -2.09
C GLU A 16 7.08 -10.02 -2.23
N PHE A 17 6.41 -10.35 -1.13
CA PHE A 17 5.34 -11.33 -1.12
C PHE A 17 4.17 -10.91 -2.01
N ILE A 18 3.74 -9.67 -1.90
CA ILE A 18 2.65 -9.12 -2.72
C ILE A 18 3.05 -9.11 -4.19
N ASN A 19 4.24 -8.67 -4.51
CA ASN A 19 4.73 -8.63 -5.90
C ASN A 19 4.79 -10.03 -6.51
N HIS A 20 5.23 -11.01 -5.75
CA HIS A 20 5.25 -12.39 -6.20
C HIS A 20 3.82 -12.91 -6.47
N THR A 21 2.90 -12.64 -5.56
CA THR A 21 1.49 -13.02 -5.71
C THR A 21 0.87 -12.34 -6.92
N ASN A 22 1.14 -11.07 -7.12
CA ASN A 22 0.63 -10.31 -8.27
C ASN A 22 1.13 -10.88 -9.59
N THR A 23 2.39 -11.32 -9.64
CA THR A 23 2.95 -11.99 -10.82
C THR A 23 2.22 -13.28 -11.11
N ARG A 24 1.99 -14.10 -10.10
CA ARG A 24 1.25 -15.36 -10.26
C ARG A 24 -0.18 -15.13 -10.74
N TYR A 25 -0.87 -14.15 -10.18
CA TYR A 25 -2.23 -13.84 -10.60
C TYR A 25 -2.28 -13.36 -12.05
N SER A 26 -1.29 -12.60 -12.47
CA SER A 26 -1.17 -12.17 -13.87
C SER A 26 -0.97 -13.37 -14.80
N GLU A 27 -0.09 -14.27 -14.45
CA GLU A 27 0.16 -15.49 -15.23
C GLU A 27 -1.09 -16.38 -15.34
N MET A 28 -1.90 -16.40 -14.29
CA MET A 28 -3.15 -17.17 -14.26
C MET A 28 -4.33 -16.45 -14.91
N GLY A 29 -4.15 -15.20 -15.35
CA GLY A 29 -5.23 -14.40 -15.90
C GLY A 29 -6.27 -13.96 -14.89
N LEU A 30 -5.96 -13.97 -13.60
CA LEU A 30 -6.88 -13.61 -12.53
C LEU A 30 -6.91 -12.12 -12.23
N ALA A 31 -5.75 -11.47 -12.25
CA ALA A 31 -5.62 -10.06 -11.93
C ALA A 31 -4.37 -9.47 -12.57
N LEU A 32 -4.42 -8.19 -12.85
CA LEU A 32 -3.24 -7.43 -13.23
C LEU A 32 -3.12 -6.28 -12.24
N ILE A 33 -2.13 -6.36 -11.37
CA ILE A 33 -1.89 -5.35 -10.34
C ILE A 33 -0.45 -4.90 -10.44
N GLN A 34 -0.26 -3.60 -10.42
CA GLN A 34 1.06 -3.01 -10.58
C GLN A 34 1.39 -2.12 -9.39
N LYS A 35 2.63 -2.23 -8.94
CA LYS A 35 3.16 -1.29 -7.96
C LYS A 35 3.40 0.06 -8.62
N ILE A 36 2.97 1.12 -7.97
CA ILE A 36 3.24 2.48 -8.40
C ILE A 36 4.62 2.89 -7.88
N PRO A 37 5.55 3.24 -8.76
CA PRO A 37 6.87 3.65 -8.33
C PRO A 37 6.84 4.97 -7.57
N THR A 38 7.82 5.18 -6.71
CA THR A 38 8.00 6.45 -6.01
C THR A 38 8.27 7.55 -7.03
N PRO A 39 7.47 8.63 -7.04
CA PRO A 39 7.66 9.70 -8.02
C PRO A 39 8.91 10.52 -7.67
N ILE A 40 9.75 10.74 -8.67
CA ILE A 40 10.94 11.57 -8.55
C ILE A 40 11.04 12.53 -9.73
N THR A 41 11.65 13.69 -9.48
CA THR A 41 11.98 14.65 -10.54
C THR A 41 13.48 14.73 -10.68
N PRO A 42 14.04 14.36 -11.86
CA PRO A 42 15.47 14.47 -12.09
C PRO A 42 15.91 15.93 -12.12
N VAL A 43 17.03 16.23 -11.48
CA VAL A 43 17.69 17.52 -11.55
C VAL A 43 18.91 17.45 -12.46
N ARG A 44 19.68 16.37 -12.33
CA ARG A 44 20.86 16.11 -13.17
C ARG A 44 20.81 14.69 -13.72
N ILE A 45 21.08 14.60 -15.01
CA ILE A 45 21.08 13.33 -15.74
C ILE A 45 22.42 13.16 -16.42
N ASP A 46 23.04 12.00 -16.24
CA ASP A 46 24.19 11.57 -17.02
C ASP A 46 23.66 10.83 -18.25
N LYS A 47 23.65 11.50 -19.39
CA LYS A 47 23.11 10.95 -20.63
C LYS A 47 23.98 9.84 -21.20
N GLU A 48 25.29 9.94 -21.00
CA GLU A 48 26.22 8.95 -21.51
C GLU A 48 26.04 7.60 -20.86
N HIS A 49 25.91 7.57 -19.52
CA HIS A 49 25.73 6.36 -18.74
C HIS A 49 24.25 6.03 -18.46
N ARG A 50 23.34 6.88 -18.93
CA ARG A 50 21.90 6.70 -18.85
C ARG A 50 21.38 6.52 -17.41
N HIS A 51 21.86 7.35 -16.50
CA HIS A 51 21.37 7.36 -15.13
C HIS A 51 21.18 8.78 -14.59
N ILE A 52 20.45 8.86 -13.49
CA ILE A 52 20.18 10.12 -12.79
C ILE A 52 21.21 10.28 -11.68
N THR A 53 21.91 11.42 -11.66
CA THR A 53 22.92 11.71 -10.64
C THR A 53 22.35 12.52 -9.48
N LEU A 54 21.24 13.24 -9.70
CA LEU A 54 20.57 14.03 -8.68
C LEU A 54 19.09 14.12 -9.02
N ALA A 55 18.24 13.83 -8.05
CA ALA A 55 16.81 13.95 -8.15
C ALA A 55 16.19 14.29 -6.79
N TYR A 56 14.97 14.78 -6.77
CA TYR A 56 14.21 14.93 -5.53
C TYR A 56 12.88 14.18 -5.65
N PHE A 57 12.30 13.84 -4.49
CA PHE A 57 11.01 13.17 -4.45
C PHE A 57 9.89 14.16 -4.73
N ASP A 58 8.97 13.77 -5.61
CA ASP A 58 7.75 14.52 -5.85
C ASP A 58 6.71 14.22 -4.77
N LYS A 59 5.64 15.01 -4.79
CA LYS A 59 4.50 14.79 -3.91
C LYS A 59 3.81 13.48 -4.26
N ILE A 60 3.65 12.60 -3.28
CA ILE A 60 2.90 11.35 -3.43
C ILE A 60 1.41 11.65 -3.36
N SER A 61 0.64 11.14 -4.31
CA SER A 61 -0.80 11.38 -4.40
C SER A 61 -1.65 10.12 -4.49
N THR A 62 -1.02 8.95 -4.57
CA THR A 62 -1.73 7.67 -4.75
C THR A 62 -1.43 6.68 -3.64
N VAL A 63 -2.03 5.49 -3.76
CA VAL A 63 -1.63 4.31 -3.01
C VAL A 63 -0.55 3.53 -3.79
N ASP A 64 0.03 2.51 -3.17
CA ASP A 64 1.19 1.81 -3.75
C ASP A 64 0.85 0.84 -4.87
N TYR A 65 -0.37 0.29 -4.89
CA TYR A 65 -0.77 -0.73 -5.86
C TYR A 65 -2.09 -0.37 -6.53
N ILE A 66 -2.12 -0.48 -7.84
CA ILE A 66 -3.32 -0.22 -8.65
C ILE A 66 -3.41 -1.27 -9.75
N GLY A 67 -4.62 -1.72 -10.04
CA GLY A 67 -4.83 -2.67 -11.12
C GLY A 67 -6.28 -3.03 -11.34
N ALA A 68 -6.49 -4.22 -11.90
CA ALA A 68 -7.82 -4.73 -12.19
C ALA A 68 -7.89 -6.21 -11.87
N VAL A 69 -9.03 -6.63 -11.34
CA VAL A 69 -9.35 -8.02 -11.05
C VAL A 69 -10.65 -8.36 -11.77
N GLN A 70 -10.55 -9.15 -12.83
CA GLN A 70 -11.73 -9.60 -13.61
C GLN A 70 -12.64 -8.43 -14.02
N GLY A 71 -12.04 -7.36 -14.52
CA GLY A 71 -12.76 -6.16 -14.97
C GLY A 71 -13.11 -5.17 -13.87
N ILE A 72 -12.79 -5.46 -12.62
CA ILE A 72 -13.05 -4.56 -11.50
C ILE A 72 -11.77 -3.81 -11.15
N PRO A 73 -11.78 -2.46 -11.15
CA PRO A 73 -10.61 -1.69 -10.71
C PRO A 73 -10.35 -1.92 -9.22
N VAL A 74 -9.09 -2.12 -8.86
CA VAL A 74 -8.68 -2.26 -7.46
C VAL A 74 -7.47 -1.39 -7.17
N CYS A 75 -7.40 -0.90 -5.95
CA CYS A 75 -6.19 -0.25 -5.45
C CYS A 75 -6.01 -0.55 -3.97
N PHE A 76 -4.77 -0.58 -3.53
CA PHE A 76 -4.50 -0.83 -2.12
C PHE A 76 -3.11 -0.36 -1.72
N ASP A 77 -2.94 -0.26 -0.42
CA ASP A 77 -1.65 0.00 0.20
C ASP A 77 -1.29 -1.15 1.13
N ALA A 78 -0.01 -1.40 1.31
CA ALA A 78 0.49 -2.45 2.18
C ALA A 78 1.21 -1.82 3.37
N LYS A 79 0.83 -2.24 4.57
CA LYS A 79 1.39 -1.73 5.82
C LYS A 79 1.86 -2.89 6.68
N GLU A 80 2.97 -2.68 7.39
CA GLU A 80 3.40 -3.59 8.43
C GLU A 80 3.21 -2.94 9.81
N CYS A 81 2.84 -3.75 10.78
CA CYS A 81 2.65 -3.31 12.16
C CYS A 81 3.24 -4.36 13.11
N ASN A 82 4.16 -3.94 13.97
CA ASN A 82 4.77 -4.84 14.94
C ASN A 82 4.08 -4.82 16.31
N ALA A 83 3.00 -4.06 16.45
CA ALA A 83 2.19 -3.99 17.66
C ALA A 83 0.82 -4.63 17.42
N ASP A 84 0.07 -4.88 18.48
CA ASP A 84 -1.30 -5.41 18.39
C ASP A 84 -2.31 -4.35 17.95
N THR A 85 -1.92 -3.10 18.01
CA THR A 85 -2.77 -1.96 17.67
C THR A 85 -2.16 -1.22 16.50
N PHE A 86 -2.97 -0.98 15.48
CA PHE A 86 -2.54 -0.26 14.29
C PHE A 86 -2.82 1.24 14.45
N PRO A 87 -1.79 2.09 14.44
CA PRO A 87 -1.98 3.55 14.53
C PRO A 87 -2.46 4.10 13.18
N LEU A 88 -3.53 4.91 13.21
CA LEU A 88 -4.09 5.50 11.99
C LEU A 88 -3.14 6.50 11.32
N GLN A 89 -2.19 7.06 12.06
CA GLN A 89 -1.18 7.94 11.48
C GLN A 89 -0.32 7.27 10.40
N ASN A 90 -0.31 5.93 10.37
CA ASN A 90 0.39 5.17 9.33
C ASN A 90 -0.36 5.17 8.00
N VAL A 91 -1.62 5.60 8.00
CA VAL A 91 -2.38 5.85 6.77
C VAL A 91 -2.38 7.35 6.54
N HIS A 92 -1.87 7.78 5.39
CA HIS A 92 -1.78 9.19 5.07
C HIS A 92 -3.09 9.72 4.49
N GLU A 93 -3.35 11.00 4.74
CA GLU A 93 -4.58 11.64 4.26
C GLU A 93 -4.74 11.51 2.74
N HIS A 94 -3.65 11.66 1.97
CA HIS A 94 -3.72 11.52 0.53
C HIS A 94 -4.15 10.11 0.09
N GLN A 95 -3.82 9.09 0.87
CA GLN A 95 -4.24 7.70 0.61
C GLN A 95 -5.75 7.54 0.82
N ILE A 96 -6.28 8.14 1.88
CA ILE A 96 -7.73 8.15 2.15
C ILE A 96 -8.47 8.85 1.02
N HIS A 97 -8.02 10.02 0.61
CA HIS A 97 -8.64 10.77 -0.49
C HIS A 97 -8.59 10.01 -1.81
N PHE A 98 -7.46 9.38 -2.09
CA PHE A 98 -7.33 8.59 -3.32
C PHE A 98 -8.30 7.40 -3.32
N MET A 99 -8.37 6.66 -2.23
CA MET A 99 -9.28 5.52 -2.10
C MET A 99 -10.74 5.94 -2.23
N GLU A 100 -11.11 7.07 -1.63
CA GLU A 100 -12.47 7.61 -1.74
C GLU A 100 -12.85 7.88 -3.20
N LYS A 101 -12.01 8.60 -3.92
CA LYS A 101 -12.25 8.92 -5.33
C LYS A 101 -12.25 7.67 -6.20
N PHE A 102 -11.39 6.73 -5.87
CA PHE A 102 -11.31 5.47 -6.59
C PHE A 102 -12.61 4.65 -6.44
N GLU A 103 -13.16 4.59 -5.22
CA GLU A 103 -14.43 3.92 -4.96
C GLU A 103 -15.59 4.61 -5.66
N GLN A 104 -15.56 5.94 -5.77
CA GLN A 104 -16.56 6.70 -6.53
C GLN A 104 -16.58 6.33 -8.01
N GLN A 105 -15.48 5.83 -8.55
CA GLN A 105 -15.40 5.35 -9.93
C GLN A 105 -15.79 3.88 -10.08
N GLY A 106 -16.31 3.26 -9.03
CA GLY A 106 -16.75 1.86 -9.05
C GLY A 106 -15.64 0.87 -8.74
N GLY A 107 -14.49 1.34 -8.29
CA GLY A 107 -13.40 0.47 -7.88
C GLY A 107 -13.52 -0.02 -6.45
N ILE A 108 -12.61 -0.90 -6.07
CA ILE A 108 -12.48 -1.43 -4.71
C ILE A 108 -11.14 -1.00 -4.15
N SER A 109 -11.15 -0.40 -2.96
CA SER A 109 -9.95 0.04 -2.27
C SER A 109 -9.83 -0.63 -0.90
N PHE A 110 -8.60 -0.94 -0.50
CA PHE A 110 -8.35 -1.58 0.78
C PHE A 110 -6.91 -1.37 1.26
N LEU A 111 -6.68 -1.76 2.51
CA LEU A 111 -5.33 -1.92 3.07
C LEU A 111 -5.06 -3.40 3.29
N LEU A 112 -3.82 -3.79 3.03
CA LEU A 112 -3.27 -5.04 3.53
C LEU A 112 -2.36 -4.70 4.70
N ILE A 113 -2.69 -5.18 5.89
CA ILE A 113 -1.92 -4.91 7.09
C ILE A 113 -1.35 -6.21 7.61
N TYR A 114 -0.03 -6.29 7.66
CA TYR A 114 0.67 -7.45 8.22
C TYR A 114 1.08 -7.16 9.67
N PHE A 115 0.45 -7.87 10.59
CA PHE A 115 0.79 -7.80 12.01
C PHE A 115 1.91 -8.79 12.29
N THR A 116 3.13 -8.31 12.37
CA THR A 116 4.33 -9.15 12.41
C THR A 116 4.39 -10.04 13.66
N ALA A 117 3.95 -9.53 14.81
CA ALA A 117 3.97 -10.29 16.07
C ALA A 117 3.04 -11.49 16.05
N ARG A 118 1.97 -11.45 15.27
CA ARG A 118 0.99 -12.52 15.14
C ARG A 118 1.15 -13.31 13.85
N GLU A 119 1.98 -12.83 12.96
CA GLU A 119 2.13 -13.39 11.61
C GLU A 119 0.79 -13.48 10.87
N GLU A 120 -0.05 -12.45 11.05
CA GLU A 120 -1.38 -12.37 10.44
C GLU A 120 -1.44 -11.25 9.42
N LEU A 121 -1.94 -11.57 8.23
CA LEU A 121 -2.24 -10.61 7.18
C LEU A 121 -3.72 -10.27 7.23
N TYR A 122 -4.02 -9.00 7.44
CA TYR A 122 -5.39 -8.50 7.57
C TYR A 122 -5.79 -7.66 6.37
N TYR A 123 -6.97 -7.97 5.83
CA TYR A 123 -7.57 -7.21 4.73
C TYR A 123 -8.60 -6.24 5.31
N MET A 124 -8.42 -4.95 5.07
CA MET A 124 -9.33 -3.93 5.56
C MET A 124 -9.89 -3.10 4.41
N GLN A 125 -11.19 -3.18 4.20
CA GLN A 125 -11.88 -2.41 3.17
C GLN A 125 -11.88 -0.92 3.48
N TYR A 126 -11.91 -0.11 2.43
CA TYR A 126 -11.91 1.34 2.56
C TYR A 126 -12.98 1.86 3.53
N ARG A 127 -14.21 1.34 3.46
CA ARG A 127 -15.30 1.80 4.34
C ARG A 127 -14.99 1.58 5.83
N GLN A 128 -14.24 0.54 6.17
CA GLN A 128 -13.80 0.30 7.55
C GLN A 128 -12.73 1.31 7.96
N ILE A 129 -11.77 1.55 7.07
CA ILE A 129 -10.72 2.55 7.27
C ILE A 129 -11.35 3.92 7.49
N ARG A 130 -12.31 4.29 6.65
CA ARG A 130 -13.01 5.57 6.72
C ARG A 130 -13.74 5.74 8.04
N ARG A 131 -14.33 4.69 8.53
CA ARG A 131 -15.04 4.70 9.81
C ARG A 131 -14.10 5.03 10.98
N PHE A 132 -12.93 4.39 11.00
CA PHE A 132 -11.91 4.67 12.02
C PHE A 132 -11.31 6.07 11.85
N TRP A 133 -11.11 6.49 10.62
CA TRP A 133 -10.58 7.82 10.30
C TRP A 133 -11.52 8.93 10.80
N ASP A 134 -12.81 8.82 10.47
CA ASP A 134 -13.81 9.80 10.89
C ASP A 134 -13.93 9.84 12.42
N ARG A 135 -13.89 8.67 13.06
CA ARG A 135 -13.89 8.59 14.53
C ARG A 135 -12.71 9.35 15.12
N ALA A 136 -11.54 9.22 14.54
CA ALA A 136 -10.34 9.92 15.01
C ALA A 136 -10.43 11.43 14.79
N GLU A 137 -10.99 11.86 13.67
CA GLU A 137 -11.23 13.29 13.40
C GLU A 137 -12.22 13.90 14.37
N ASP A 138 -13.20 13.15 14.83
CA ASP A 138 -14.19 13.57 15.82
C ASP A 138 -13.66 13.51 17.28
N GLY A 139 -12.35 13.35 17.45
CA GLY A 139 -11.71 13.29 18.76
C GLY A 139 -11.68 11.90 19.39
N GLY A 140 -12.07 10.88 18.68
CA GLY A 140 -12.05 9.52 19.15
C GLY A 140 -10.68 8.85 19.03
N ARG A 141 -10.68 7.54 19.17
CA ARG A 141 -9.48 6.74 19.16
C ARG A 141 -8.74 6.83 17.83
N LYS A 142 -7.42 7.00 17.88
CA LYS A 142 -6.57 7.12 16.70
C LYS A 142 -5.86 5.81 16.33
N SER A 143 -6.46 4.69 16.71
CA SER A 143 -5.92 3.37 16.45
C SER A 143 -7.03 2.33 16.48
N PHE A 144 -6.75 1.14 15.94
CA PHE A 144 -7.66 0.00 16.04
C PHE A 144 -6.88 -1.28 16.29
N ARG A 145 -7.58 -2.29 16.75
CA ARG A 145 -7.08 -3.64 16.93
C ARG A 145 -7.78 -4.59 15.97
N LEU A 146 -7.14 -5.72 15.73
CA LEU A 146 -7.79 -6.88 15.12
C LEU A 146 -8.96 -7.36 15.97
#